data_761c6471a9fa4bc06e42c2aa511cdeb8
#
_entry.id   761c6471a9fa4bc06e42c2aa511cdeb8
#
_cell.length_a   1.000
_cell.length_b   1.000
_cell.length_c   1.000
_cell.angle_alpha   90.00
_cell.angle_beta   90.00
_cell.angle_gamma   90.00
#
_symmetry.space_group_name_H-M   'P 1'
#
loop_
_entity.id
_entity.type
_entity.pdbx_description
1 polymer ?
#
loop_
_entity_poly.entity_id
_entity_poly.type
_entity_poly.pdbx_seq_one_letter_code
_entity_poly.pdbx_strand_id
1 'polypeptide(L)'
;INGVQLTLKKADNVVNKVSVSADKDAIYDKIKEFVEGYNKIVKSMQDKVKEKAFRSYEPLTDTERKALSETEVKLWDEKAKSGLLNSDNTVSNILSNVRSGLYEKVEGAGSLFELGITTGTYQNGAVLQIDEKKLKNAIAKDPQKVLDTLFKSPDDIKDHPKNSAEGKAQRANTGVFVRVMEDMSNGITAIAKQSGVGNESSILQQVKG
;
A
#
# COMPACT_ATOMS: atom_id res chain seq x y z
N ILE A 1 -20.74 -26.17 3.06
CA ILE A 1 -21.33 -24.91 3.54
C ILE A 1 -20.18 -23.93 3.69
N ASN A 2 -20.22 -22.79 3.00
CA ASN A 2 -19.20 -21.72 3.08
C ASN A 2 -17.73 -22.20 2.94
N GLY A 3 -17.46 -23.11 1.99
CA GLY A 3 -16.12 -23.63 1.74
C GLY A 3 -15.65 -24.73 2.72
N VAL A 4 -16.47 -25.08 3.71
CA VAL A 4 -16.16 -26.17 4.65
C VAL A 4 -16.68 -27.49 4.10
N GLN A 5 -15.80 -28.47 3.92
CA GLN A 5 -16.14 -29.82 3.54
C GLN A 5 -16.19 -30.72 4.80
N LEU A 6 -17.34 -31.32 5.07
CA LEU A 6 -17.54 -32.22 6.20
C LEU A 6 -17.65 -33.66 5.70
N THR A 7 -16.82 -34.56 6.23
CA THR A 7 -16.88 -35.98 5.98
C THR A 7 -17.44 -36.67 7.20
N LEU A 8 -18.70 -37.18 7.12
CA LEU A 8 -19.33 -37.94 8.18
C LEU A 8 -18.82 -39.38 8.14
N LYS A 9 -18.15 -39.83 9.20
CA LYS A 9 -17.53 -41.18 9.28
C LYS A 9 -18.41 -42.18 10.05
N LYS A 10 -19.36 -41.73 10.85
CA LYS A 10 -20.22 -42.57 11.67
C LYS A 10 -21.55 -41.88 11.88
N ALA A 11 -22.66 -42.60 11.80
CA ALA A 11 -23.96 -42.14 12.26
C ALA A 11 -24.14 -42.53 13.73
N ASP A 12 -24.35 -41.55 14.58
CA ASP A 12 -24.75 -41.71 15.95
C ASP A 12 -26.03 -40.87 16.22
N ASN A 13 -26.72 -41.15 17.29
CA ASN A 13 -27.93 -40.41 17.64
C ASN A 13 -27.63 -39.13 18.45
N VAL A 14 -26.40 -38.64 18.37
CA VAL A 14 -25.94 -37.44 19.08
C VAL A 14 -26.00 -36.24 18.17
N VAL A 15 -26.57 -35.12 18.66
CA VAL A 15 -26.58 -33.84 17.94
C VAL A 15 -25.18 -33.22 18.05
N ASN A 16 -24.41 -33.32 16.99
CA ASN A 16 -23.10 -32.68 16.90
C ASN A 16 -23.26 -31.25 16.39
N LYS A 17 -22.80 -30.26 17.17
CA LYS A 17 -22.75 -28.85 16.75
C LYS A 17 -21.36 -28.53 16.17
N VAL A 18 -21.32 -28.12 14.92
CA VAL A 18 -20.12 -27.60 14.27
C VAL A 18 -20.23 -26.09 14.21
N SER A 19 -19.28 -25.38 14.79
CA SER A 19 -19.17 -23.93 14.65
C SER A 19 -17.94 -23.59 13.82
N VAL A 20 -18.12 -22.70 12.85
CA VAL A 20 -17.02 -22.13 12.06
C VAL A 20 -16.85 -20.69 12.54
N SER A 21 -15.67 -20.35 13.00
CA SER A 21 -15.31 -18.99 13.38
C SER A 21 -14.11 -18.52 12.55
N ALA A 22 -14.07 -17.22 12.25
CA ALA A 22 -12.91 -16.63 11.61
C ALA A 22 -11.69 -16.73 12.55
N ASP A 23 -10.54 -17.10 11.99
CA ASP A 23 -9.27 -17.05 12.71
C ASP A 23 -8.84 -15.59 12.88
N LYS A 24 -9.07 -15.08 14.08
CA LYS A 24 -8.85 -13.66 14.42
C LYS A 24 -7.37 -13.30 14.45
N ASP A 25 -6.53 -14.23 14.88
CA ASP A 25 -5.09 -13.99 14.93
C ASP A 25 -4.49 -14.00 13.52
N ALA A 26 -4.91 -14.92 12.66
CA ALA A 26 -4.51 -14.92 11.25
C ALA A 26 -4.95 -13.64 10.52
N ILE A 27 -6.16 -13.12 10.79
CA ILE A 27 -6.61 -11.83 10.23
C ILE A 27 -5.73 -10.69 10.72
N TYR A 28 -5.44 -10.63 12.03
CA TYR A 28 -4.56 -9.61 12.60
C TYR A 28 -3.17 -9.65 11.98
N ASP A 29 -2.55 -10.84 11.89
CA ASP A 29 -1.21 -11.01 11.35
C ASP A 29 -1.13 -10.57 9.88
N LYS A 30 -2.14 -10.88 9.06
CA LYS A 30 -2.20 -10.43 7.67
C LYS A 30 -2.36 -8.92 7.53
N ILE A 31 -3.16 -8.29 8.39
CA ILE A 31 -3.28 -6.82 8.41
C ILE A 31 -1.94 -6.18 8.82
N LYS A 32 -1.28 -6.74 9.83
CA LYS A 32 0.03 -6.27 10.30
C LYS A 32 1.10 -6.39 9.20
N GLU A 33 1.18 -7.55 8.55
CA GLU A 33 2.09 -7.79 7.41
C GLU A 33 1.88 -6.75 6.30
N PHE A 34 0.62 -6.48 5.94
CA PHE A 34 0.30 -5.46 4.94
C PHE A 34 0.76 -4.06 5.39
N VAL A 35 0.47 -3.66 6.63
CA VAL A 35 0.86 -2.35 7.17
C VAL A 35 2.39 -2.20 7.22
N GLU A 36 3.12 -3.23 7.57
CA GLU A 36 4.59 -3.23 7.58
C GLU A 36 5.15 -3.05 6.16
N GLY A 37 4.62 -3.78 5.17
CA GLY A 37 4.98 -3.63 3.76
C GLY A 37 4.68 -2.23 3.23
N TYR A 38 3.49 -1.71 3.49
CA TYR A 38 3.10 -0.35 3.17
C TYR A 38 4.04 0.68 3.78
N ASN A 39 4.33 0.57 5.08
CA ASN A 39 5.22 1.49 5.79
C ASN A 39 6.64 1.51 5.20
N LYS A 40 7.15 0.35 4.77
CA LYS A 40 8.46 0.24 4.11
C LYS A 40 8.50 1.05 2.82
N ILE A 41 7.45 0.96 2.00
CA ILE A 41 7.35 1.71 0.74
C ILE A 41 7.26 3.22 1.03
N VAL A 42 6.36 3.64 1.91
CA VAL A 42 6.16 5.06 2.25
C VAL A 42 7.44 5.69 2.82
N LYS A 43 8.14 4.99 3.73
CA LYS A 43 9.42 5.46 4.26
C LYS A 43 10.47 5.61 3.17
N SER A 44 10.59 4.62 2.28
CA SER A 44 11.52 4.70 1.15
C SER A 44 11.26 5.91 0.26
N MET A 45 9.98 6.21 -0.04
CA MET A 45 9.60 7.38 -0.81
C MET A 45 9.93 8.69 -0.07
N GLN A 46 9.63 8.76 1.24
CA GLN A 46 9.95 9.93 2.07
C GLN A 46 11.45 10.18 2.15
N ASP A 47 12.25 9.13 2.30
CA ASP A 47 13.70 9.21 2.37
C ASP A 47 14.26 9.75 1.04
N LYS A 48 13.74 9.29 -0.09
CA LYS A 48 14.15 9.78 -1.42
C LYS A 48 13.81 11.25 -1.65
N VAL A 49 12.65 11.71 -1.21
CA VAL A 49 12.27 13.14 -1.32
C VAL A 49 13.11 14.05 -0.41
N LYS A 50 13.64 13.50 0.70
CA LYS A 50 14.47 14.24 1.66
C LYS A 50 15.96 14.04 1.44
N GLU A 51 16.36 13.15 0.54
CA GLU A 51 17.76 12.81 0.28
C GLU A 51 18.54 14.01 -0.23
N LYS A 52 19.69 14.29 0.40
CA LYS A 52 20.56 15.39 -0.03
C LYS A 52 21.27 15.04 -1.33
N ALA A 53 21.30 15.98 -2.27
CA ALA A 53 22.10 15.85 -3.47
C ALA A 53 23.60 16.15 -3.17
N PHE A 54 24.48 15.25 -3.58
CA PHE A 54 25.93 15.49 -3.57
C PHE A 54 26.35 16.09 -4.92
N ARG A 55 26.16 17.40 -5.08
CA ARG A 55 26.34 18.11 -6.35
C ARG A 55 27.76 18.06 -6.92
N SER A 56 28.78 17.70 -6.12
CA SER A 56 30.15 17.51 -6.56
C SER A 56 30.43 16.16 -7.23
N TYR A 57 29.44 15.26 -7.22
CA TYR A 57 29.53 13.94 -7.85
C TYR A 57 28.73 13.96 -9.14
N GLU A 58 29.37 14.31 -10.24
CA GLU A 58 28.82 14.20 -11.58
C GLU A 58 28.88 12.74 -12.08
N PRO A 59 28.04 12.35 -13.06
CA PRO A 59 28.15 11.03 -13.67
C PRO A 59 29.54 10.79 -14.25
N LEU A 60 30.16 9.65 -13.90
CA LEU A 60 31.49 9.29 -14.41
C LEU A 60 31.47 9.11 -15.92
N THR A 61 32.47 9.67 -16.57
CA THR A 61 32.78 9.35 -17.99
C THR A 61 33.37 7.94 -18.10
N ASP A 62 33.36 7.37 -19.31
CA ASP A 62 33.89 6.02 -19.55
C ASP A 62 35.37 5.90 -19.17
N THR A 63 36.14 6.99 -19.30
CA THR A 63 37.57 7.03 -18.96
C THR A 63 37.75 7.00 -17.44
N GLU A 64 37.01 7.81 -16.71
CA GLU A 64 37.04 7.86 -15.25
C GLU A 64 36.55 6.53 -14.64
N ARG A 65 35.51 5.95 -15.22
CA ARG A 65 34.95 4.66 -14.79
C ARG A 65 35.98 3.51 -14.92
N LYS A 66 36.82 3.54 -15.99
CA LYS A 66 37.90 2.56 -16.18
C LYS A 66 39.09 2.78 -15.25
N ALA A 67 39.29 3.98 -14.73
CA ALA A 67 40.41 4.34 -13.83
C ALA A 67 40.08 3.98 -12.35
N LEU A 68 38.82 3.68 -12.02
CA LEU A 68 38.36 3.36 -10.67
C LEU A 68 38.07 1.85 -10.53
N SER A 69 38.18 1.34 -9.32
CA SER A 69 37.73 -0.01 -9.00
C SER A 69 36.17 -0.09 -9.05
N GLU A 70 35.64 -1.29 -9.23
CA GLU A 70 34.16 -1.52 -9.25
C GLU A 70 33.48 -0.97 -7.98
N THR A 71 34.11 -1.09 -6.82
CA THR A 71 33.60 -0.58 -5.55
C THR A 71 33.54 0.95 -5.54
N GLU A 72 34.61 1.62 -6.03
CA GLU A 72 34.64 3.07 -6.11
C GLU A 72 33.64 3.60 -7.12
N VAL A 73 33.50 2.96 -8.27
CA VAL A 73 32.48 3.29 -9.27
C VAL A 73 31.08 3.19 -8.65
N LYS A 74 30.79 2.12 -7.91
CA LYS A 74 29.49 1.93 -7.26
C LYS A 74 29.19 3.03 -6.23
N LEU A 75 30.15 3.33 -5.36
CA LEU A 75 30.02 4.39 -4.36
C LEU A 75 29.88 5.78 -4.99
N TRP A 76 30.58 6.02 -6.10
CA TRP A 76 30.45 7.26 -6.87
C TRP A 76 29.06 7.38 -7.50
N ASP A 77 28.60 6.33 -8.18
CA ASP A 77 27.29 6.29 -8.82
C ASP A 77 26.16 6.46 -7.79
N GLU A 78 26.29 5.89 -6.60
CA GLU A 78 25.32 6.10 -5.51
C GLU A 78 25.25 7.58 -5.10
N LYS A 79 26.40 8.26 -4.98
CA LYS A 79 26.43 9.68 -4.67
C LYS A 79 25.94 10.56 -5.82
N ALA A 80 26.32 10.23 -7.05
CA ALA A 80 25.86 10.95 -8.24
C ALA A 80 24.35 10.85 -8.46
N LYS A 81 23.74 9.72 -8.05
CA LYS A 81 22.30 9.49 -8.09
C LYS A 81 21.54 10.03 -6.87
N SER A 82 22.26 10.44 -5.82
CA SER A 82 21.61 10.93 -4.61
C SER A 82 20.90 12.25 -4.83
N GLY A 83 19.76 12.40 -4.17
CA GLY A 83 18.97 13.62 -4.20
C GLY A 83 18.33 13.96 -5.55
N LEU A 84 18.32 13.03 -6.53
CA LEU A 84 17.61 13.22 -7.80
C LEU A 84 16.11 13.48 -7.62
N LEU A 85 15.52 12.90 -6.57
CA LEU A 85 14.11 13.09 -6.20
C LEU A 85 13.95 14.08 -5.03
N ASN A 86 15.01 14.82 -4.67
CA ASN A 86 14.91 15.82 -3.60
C ASN A 86 13.84 16.86 -3.94
N SER A 87 12.87 17.00 -3.05
CA SER A 87 11.74 17.91 -3.23
C SER A 87 10.92 17.66 -4.51
N ASP A 88 10.95 16.44 -5.05
CA ASP A 88 10.15 16.10 -6.23
C ASP A 88 8.66 16.25 -5.94
N ASN A 89 7.98 17.05 -6.76
CA ASN A 89 6.57 17.35 -6.58
C ASN A 89 5.67 16.14 -6.87
N THR A 90 6.05 15.28 -7.81
CA THR A 90 5.24 14.11 -8.18
C THR A 90 5.20 13.11 -7.03
N VAL A 91 6.37 12.79 -6.47
CA VAL A 91 6.47 11.88 -5.31
C VAL A 91 5.79 12.49 -4.08
N SER A 92 5.98 13.80 -3.85
CA SER A 92 5.33 14.52 -2.74
C SER A 92 3.81 14.51 -2.86
N ASN A 93 3.27 14.69 -4.06
CA ASN A 93 1.83 14.62 -4.33
C ASN A 93 1.27 13.20 -4.13
N ILE A 94 2.01 12.15 -4.52
CA ILE A 94 1.61 10.76 -4.25
C ILE A 94 1.49 10.54 -2.74
N LEU A 95 2.51 10.92 -1.97
CA LEU A 95 2.50 10.79 -0.51
C LEU A 95 1.35 11.57 0.14
N SER A 96 1.05 12.77 -0.37
CA SER A 96 -0.07 13.59 0.10
C SER A 96 -1.43 12.96 -0.22
N ASN A 97 -1.62 12.45 -1.43
CA ASN A 97 -2.85 11.79 -1.86
C ASN A 97 -3.11 10.52 -1.06
N VAL A 98 -2.07 9.68 -0.90
CA VAL A 98 -2.12 8.48 -0.06
C VAL A 98 -2.50 8.84 1.37
N ARG A 99 -1.85 9.86 1.96
CA ARG A 99 -2.19 10.33 3.30
C ARG A 99 -3.65 10.77 3.41
N SER A 100 -4.15 11.55 2.45
CA SER A 100 -5.54 12.01 2.44
C SER A 100 -6.51 10.83 2.35
N GLY A 101 -6.24 9.84 1.48
CA GLY A 101 -7.04 8.65 1.31
C GLY A 101 -7.16 7.79 2.58
N LEU A 102 -6.13 7.80 3.46
CA LEU A 102 -6.17 7.08 4.73
C LEU A 102 -7.22 7.63 5.72
N TYR A 103 -7.58 8.91 5.62
CA TYR A 103 -8.58 9.52 6.50
C TYR A 103 -10.02 9.42 5.98
N GLU A 104 -10.21 9.04 4.73
CA GLU A 104 -11.53 8.91 4.14
C GLU A 104 -12.26 7.68 4.71
N LYS A 105 -13.51 7.86 5.12
CA LYS A 105 -14.36 6.75 5.57
C LYS A 105 -14.78 5.87 4.39
N VAL A 106 -15.02 4.60 4.69
CA VAL A 106 -15.65 3.65 3.76
C VAL A 106 -17.12 3.58 4.09
N GLU A 107 -17.95 3.79 3.08
CA GLU A 107 -19.40 3.79 3.25
C GLU A 107 -19.92 2.44 3.73
N GLY A 108 -20.69 2.46 4.83
CA GLY A 108 -21.22 1.27 5.47
C GLY A 108 -20.20 0.46 6.32
N ALA A 109 -18.89 0.78 6.24
CA ALA A 109 -17.86 0.01 6.95
C ALA A 109 -17.12 0.80 8.05
N GLY A 110 -16.76 2.08 7.82
CA GLY A 110 -16.11 2.91 8.83
C GLY A 110 -14.75 3.48 8.39
N SER A 111 -13.83 3.68 9.33
CA SER A 111 -12.52 4.30 9.09
C SER A 111 -11.39 3.51 9.76
N LEU A 112 -10.13 3.77 9.31
CA LEU A 112 -8.94 3.18 9.95
C LEU A 112 -8.85 3.51 11.44
N PHE A 113 -9.19 4.75 11.81
CA PHE A 113 -9.14 5.20 13.21
C PHE A 113 -10.05 4.37 14.12
N GLU A 114 -11.24 3.99 13.64
CA GLU A 114 -12.17 3.13 14.39
C GLU A 114 -11.59 1.73 14.63
N LEU A 115 -10.72 1.26 13.73
CA LEU A 115 -10.01 -0.02 13.85
C LEU A 115 -8.73 0.07 14.71
N GLY A 116 -8.33 1.26 15.16
CA GLY A 116 -7.06 1.46 15.87
C GLY A 116 -5.85 1.53 14.95
N ILE A 117 -6.04 1.85 13.66
CA ILE A 117 -4.95 2.11 12.72
C ILE A 117 -4.89 3.62 12.47
N THR A 118 -3.73 4.24 12.72
CA THR A 118 -3.54 5.69 12.63
C THR A 118 -2.24 6.04 11.91
N THR A 119 -2.11 7.29 11.45
CA THR A 119 -0.86 7.76 10.84
C THR A 119 0.14 8.34 11.85
N GLY A 120 -0.17 8.30 13.14
CA GLY A 120 0.67 8.95 14.15
C GLY A 120 0.73 10.47 14.00
N THR A 121 1.89 11.07 14.29
CA THR A 121 2.09 12.53 14.20
C THR A 121 2.24 13.01 12.75
N TYR A 122 2.03 14.33 12.54
CA TYR A 122 2.22 14.96 11.23
C TYR A 122 3.62 14.71 10.63
N GLN A 123 4.65 14.68 11.49
CA GLN A 123 6.04 14.45 11.09
C GLN A 123 6.28 13.06 10.50
N ASN A 124 5.47 12.06 10.88
CA ASN A 124 5.54 10.70 10.36
C ASN A 124 4.89 10.54 8.97
N GLY A 125 4.27 11.61 8.45
CA GLY A 125 3.64 11.60 7.13
C GLY A 125 2.50 10.60 7.05
N ALA A 126 2.57 9.68 6.09
CA ALA A 126 1.56 8.65 5.85
C ALA A 126 1.90 7.28 6.49
N VAL A 127 2.92 7.20 7.35
CA VAL A 127 3.32 5.96 8.02
C VAL A 127 2.24 5.54 9.02
N LEU A 128 1.79 4.29 8.93
CA LEU A 128 0.73 3.73 9.75
C LEU A 128 1.26 3.13 11.07
N GLN A 129 0.47 3.27 12.11
CA GLN A 129 0.68 2.66 13.42
C GLN A 129 -0.55 1.86 13.81
N ILE A 130 -0.36 0.67 14.38
CA ILE A 130 -1.43 -0.22 14.83
C ILE A 130 -1.49 -0.21 16.36
N ASP A 131 -2.67 0.11 16.89
CA ASP A 131 -3.03 -0.24 18.27
C ASP A 131 -3.54 -1.69 18.26
N GLU A 132 -2.67 -2.62 18.67
CA GLU A 132 -2.95 -4.05 18.64
C GLU A 132 -4.24 -4.40 19.39
N LYS A 133 -4.43 -3.83 20.59
CA LYS A 133 -5.60 -4.12 21.43
C LYS A 133 -6.89 -3.68 20.75
N LYS A 134 -6.90 -2.47 20.17
CA LYS A 134 -8.07 -1.96 19.46
C LYS A 134 -8.37 -2.76 18.21
N LEU A 135 -7.36 -3.09 17.41
CA LEU A 135 -7.54 -3.87 16.19
C LEU A 135 -8.03 -5.28 16.49
N LYS A 136 -7.43 -5.98 17.45
CA LYS A 136 -7.91 -7.31 17.87
C LYS A 136 -9.33 -7.28 18.41
N ASN A 137 -9.71 -6.24 19.16
CA ASN A 137 -11.09 -6.06 19.64
C ASN A 137 -12.05 -5.79 18.47
N ALA A 138 -11.67 -4.99 17.47
CA ALA A 138 -12.49 -4.75 16.28
C ALA A 138 -12.71 -6.05 15.49
N ILE A 139 -11.64 -6.84 15.25
CA ILE A 139 -11.70 -8.15 14.60
C ILE A 139 -12.59 -9.11 15.39
N ALA A 140 -12.48 -9.11 16.74
CA ALA A 140 -13.29 -9.99 17.58
C ALA A 140 -14.78 -9.66 17.52
N LYS A 141 -15.11 -8.36 17.38
CA LYS A 141 -16.48 -7.86 17.33
C LYS A 141 -17.14 -8.12 15.99
N ASP A 142 -16.47 -7.79 14.91
CA ASP A 142 -16.99 -7.91 13.55
C ASP A 142 -15.84 -8.01 12.54
N PRO A 143 -15.34 -9.22 12.26
CA PRO A 143 -14.23 -9.42 11.32
C PRO A 143 -14.57 -8.98 9.90
N GLN A 144 -15.85 -9.15 9.48
CA GLN A 144 -16.26 -8.75 8.13
C GLN A 144 -16.22 -7.24 7.96
N LYS A 145 -16.70 -6.49 8.95
CA LYS A 145 -16.63 -5.03 8.94
C LYS A 145 -15.18 -4.52 8.87
N VAL A 146 -14.23 -5.19 9.57
CA VAL A 146 -12.81 -4.88 9.48
C VAL A 146 -12.28 -5.10 8.07
N LEU A 147 -12.61 -6.26 7.47
CA LEU A 147 -12.21 -6.57 6.09
C LEU A 147 -12.81 -5.59 5.08
N ASP A 148 -14.08 -5.24 5.25
CA ASP A 148 -14.74 -4.27 4.37
C ASP A 148 -14.11 -2.87 4.50
N THR A 149 -13.80 -2.42 5.71
CA THR A 149 -13.11 -1.14 5.92
C THR A 149 -11.75 -1.10 5.19
N LEU A 150 -11.02 -2.21 5.18
CA LEU A 150 -9.66 -2.25 4.64
C LEU A 150 -9.62 -2.64 3.16
N PHE A 151 -10.39 -3.66 2.76
CA PHE A 151 -10.20 -4.36 1.49
C PHE A 151 -11.45 -4.47 0.62
N LYS A 152 -12.59 -3.84 1.00
CA LYS A 152 -13.79 -3.86 0.16
C LYS A 152 -13.46 -3.40 -1.25
N SER A 153 -13.77 -4.23 -2.22
CA SER A 153 -13.69 -3.88 -3.64
C SER A 153 -15.11 -3.81 -4.19
N PRO A 154 -15.47 -2.78 -4.97
CA PRO A 154 -16.75 -2.75 -5.65
C PRO A 154 -16.88 -3.94 -6.61
N ASP A 155 -18.08 -4.56 -6.69
CA ASP A 155 -18.33 -5.70 -7.56
C ASP A 155 -18.19 -5.36 -9.06
N ASP A 156 -18.38 -4.09 -9.40
CA ASP A 156 -18.31 -3.55 -10.77
C ASP A 156 -17.39 -2.32 -10.77
N ILE A 157 -16.08 -2.58 -10.89
CA ILE A 157 -15.09 -1.51 -11.02
C ILE A 157 -15.17 -0.95 -12.43
N LYS A 158 -15.74 0.26 -12.56
CA LYS A 158 -15.76 1.02 -13.82
C LYS A 158 -14.69 2.10 -13.80
N ASP A 159 -14.16 2.39 -14.97
CA ASP A 159 -13.22 3.50 -15.13
C ASP A 159 -14.02 4.82 -15.15
N HIS A 160 -14.26 5.35 -13.97
CA HIS A 160 -14.91 6.66 -13.80
C HIS A 160 -13.87 7.75 -13.57
N PRO A 161 -14.05 8.95 -14.14
CA PRO A 161 -13.21 10.08 -13.77
C PRO A 161 -13.26 10.33 -12.27
N LYS A 162 -12.09 10.45 -11.61
CA LYS A 162 -12.00 10.58 -10.14
C LYS A 162 -12.90 11.70 -9.55
N ASN A 163 -13.14 12.76 -10.31
CA ASN A 163 -13.91 13.92 -9.88
C ASN A 163 -15.40 13.84 -10.26
N SER A 164 -15.84 12.82 -11.01
CA SER A 164 -17.25 12.60 -11.30
C SER A 164 -18.02 12.16 -10.05
N ALA A 165 -19.35 12.25 -10.07
CA ALA A 165 -20.19 11.77 -8.97
C ALA A 165 -20.04 10.25 -8.78
N GLU A 166 -19.99 9.52 -9.88
CA GLU A 166 -19.82 8.06 -9.92
C GLU A 166 -18.45 7.65 -9.39
N GLY A 167 -17.37 8.32 -9.81
CA GLY A 167 -16.02 8.07 -9.33
C GLY A 167 -15.87 8.31 -7.81
N LYS A 168 -16.47 9.37 -7.31
CA LYS A 168 -16.52 9.66 -5.87
C LYS A 168 -17.32 8.61 -5.10
N ALA A 169 -18.47 8.20 -5.62
CA ALA A 169 -19.31 7.15 -5.00
C ALA A 169 -18.58 5.80 -5.01
N GLN A 170 -17.91 5.42 -6.10
CA GLN A 170 -17.11 4.22 -6.18
C GLN A 170 -15.97 4.26 -5.14
N ARG A 171 -15.23 5.38 -5.06
CA ARG A 171 -14.17 5.56 -4.07
C ARG A 171 -14.68 5.47 -2.63
N ALA A 172 -15.83 6.06 -2.30
CA ALA A 172 -16.44 5.97 -0.98
C ALA A 172 -16.82 4.53 -0.60
N ASN A 173 -17.15 3.70 -1.58
CA ASN A 173 -17.46 2.28 -1.39
C ASN A 173 -16.25 1.35 -1.48
N THR A 174 -15.05 1.88 -1.71
CA THR A 174 -13.81 1.10 -1.82
C THR A 174 -13.07 1.10 -0.49
N GLY A 175 -12.54 -0.04 -0.07
CA GLY A 175 -11.75 -0.18 1.15
C GLY A 175 -10.48 0.68 1.14
N VAL A 176 -10.07 1.13 2.32
CA VAL A 176 -8.97 2.11 2.44
C VAL A 176 -7.67 1.62 1.78
N PHE A 177 -7.29 0.37 1.99
CA PHE A 177 -6.05 -0.15 1.43
C PHE A 177 -6.12 -0.35 -0.09
N VAL A 178 -7.29 -0.68 -0.62
CA VAL A 178 -7.52 -0.74 -2.08
C VAL A 178 -7.33 0.64 -2.69
N ARG A 179 -7.94 1.68 -2.11
CA ARG A 179 -7.75 3.09 -2.56
C ARG A 179 -6.30 3.54 -2.53
N VAL A 180 -5.59 3.19 -1.46
CA VAL A 180 -4.16 3.51 -1.30
C VAL A 180 -3.33 2.84 -2.39
N MET A 181 -3.60 1.57 -2.69
CA MET A 181 -2.93 0.85 -3.77
C MET A 181 -3.21 1.48 -5.15
N GLU A 182 -4.45 1.89 -5.40
CA GLU A 182 -4.83 2.63 -6.62
C GLU A 182 -4.10 3.98 -6.72
N ASP A 183 -4.06 4.76 -5.64
CA ASP A 183 -3.37 6.05 -5.61
C ASP A 183 -1.85 5.89 -5.84
N MET A 184 -1.23 4.86 -5.27
CA MET A 184 0.18 4.52 -5.52
C MET A 184 0.40 4.09 -6.97
N SER A 185 -0.44 3.21 -7.52
CA SER A 185 -0.34 2.74 -8.91
C SER A 185 -0.47 3.89 -9.91
N ASN A 186 -1.44 4.78 -9.70
CA ASN A 186 -1.60 5.99 -10.51
C ASN A 186 -0.36 6.91 -10.42
N GLY A 187 0.23 7.00 -9.23
CA GLY A 187 1.44 7.76 -9.02
C GLY A 187 2.64 7.18 -9.78
N ILE A 188 2.84 5.86 -9.73
CA ILE A 188 3.88 5.16 -10.50
C ILE A 188 3.71 5.40 -11.99
N THR A 189 2.48 5.31 -12.50
CA THR A 189 2.16 5.60 -13.90
C THR A 189 2.50 7.05 -14.28
N ALA A 190 2.22 8.02 -13.39
CA ALA A 190 2.58 9.42 -13.62
C ALA A 190 4.10 9.62 -13.69
N ILE A 191 4.86 8.99 -12.79
CA ILE A 191 6.34 9.02 -12.81
C ILE A 191 6.87 8.40 -14.11
N ALA A 192 6.35 7.24 -14.51
CA ALA A 192 6.76 6.55 -15.74
C ALA A 192 6.52 7.41 -16.99
N LYS A 193 5.38 8.11 -17.06
CA LYS A 193 5.09 9.04 -18.14
C LYS A 193 6.05 10.24 -18.16
N GLN A 194 6.36 10.79 -17.00
CA GLN A 194 7.27 11.94 -16.87
C GLN A 194 8.73 11.58 -17.22
N SER A 195 9.16 10.36 -16.88
CA SER A 195 10.54 9.88 -17.15
C SER A 195 10.75 9.43 -18.58
N GLY A 196 9.72 9.41 -19.42
CA GLY A 196 9.81 8.91 -20.81
C GLY A 196 10.05 7.39 -20.90
N VAL A 197 10.00 6.69 -19.78
CA VAL A 197 10.16 5.24 -19.73
C VAL A 197 8.82 4.58 -20.06
N GLY A 198 8.70 4.19 -21.31
CA GLY A 198 7.82 3.12 -21.72
C GLY A 198 6.43 3.51 -22.18
N ASN A 199 6.05 2.94 -23.32
CA ASN A 199 4.67 2.64 -23.62
C ASN A 199 4.08 1.74 -22.52
N GLU A 200 2.86 1.96 -22.13
CA GLU A 200 2.12 1.29 -21.03
C GLU A 200 2.23 -0.25 -21.00
N SER A 201 2.56 -0.87 -22.14
CA SER A 201 2.70 -2.31 -22.30
C SER A 201 3.95 -2.94 -21.65
N SER A 202 5.04 -2.20 -21.49
CA SER A 202 6.31 -2.80 -20.99
C SER A 202 6.34 -2.94 -19.47
N ILE A 203 5.74 -2.01 -18.74
CA ILE A 203 5.67 -2.06 -17.26
C ILE A 203 4.66 -3.11 -16.80
N LEU A 204 3.50 -3.20 -17.49
CA LEU A 204 2.49 -4.23 -17.20
C LEU A 204 2.97 -5.65 -17.53
N GLN A 205 3.88 -5.82 -18.49
CA GLN A 205 4.48 -7.13 -18.79
C GLN A 205 5.53 -7.54 -17.74
N GLN A 206 6.27 -6.59 -17.17
CA GLN A 206 7.25 -6.87 -16.11
C GLN A 206 6.60 -7.21 -14.75
N VAL A 207 5.38 -6.75 -14.50
CA VAL A 207 4.64 -7.05 -13.25
C VAL A 207 3.86 -8.36 -13.34
N LYS A 208 3.62 -8.88 -14.57
CA LYS A 208 2.89 -10.14 -14.79
C LYS A 208 3.80 -11.36 -15.01
N GLY A 209 5.10 -11.20 -15.04
CA GLY A 209 6.10 -12.28 -15.05
C GLY A 209 6.66 -12.55 -13.69
#